data_8a0a140f9489a23dc0b94b87412ce052
#
_entry.id   8a0a140f9489a23dc0b94b87412ce052
#
_cell.length_a   1.000
_cell.length_b   1.000
_cell.length_c   1.000
_cell.angle_alpha   90.00
_cell.angle_beta   90.00
_cell.angle_gamma   90.00
#
_symmetry.space_group_name_H-M   'P 1'
#
loop_
_entity.id
_entity.type
_entity.pdbx_description
1 polymer ?
#
loop_
_entity_poly.entity_id
_entity_poly.type
_entity_poly.pdbx_seq_one_letter_code
_entity_poly.pdbx_strand_id
1 'polypeptide(L)'
;GLAVFGDPILVSEGVLIRRADVAEDNGLGVLRRRLLGVVTARDYVMLDYDCPAELVEQACRITPGLESPTLAPLQDSAWVAVRAMVPRAGTNRVMDELYDMGARGILVTHIAACRL
;
A
#
# COMPACT_ATOMS: atom_id res chain seq x y z
N GLY A 1 -23.34 22.69 -4.92
CA GLY A 1 -22.29 22.01 -4.17
C GLY A 1 -21.49 23.02 -3.34
N LEU A 2 -20.79 22.55 -2.30
CA LEU A 2 -19.90 23.35 -1.48
C LEU A 2 -18.47 23.17 -1.97
N ALA A 3 -17.68 24.23 -1.91
CA ALA A 3 -16.24 24.21 -2.19
C ALA A 3 -15.48 24.70 -0.96
N VAL A 4 -14.33 24.08 -0.69
CA VAL A 4 -13.41 24.55 0.35
C VAL A 4 -12.65 25.76 -0.22
N PHE A 5 -12.58 26.85 0.55
CA PHE A 5 -11.76 28.00 0.22
C PHE A 5 -10.85 28.34 1.41
N GLY A 6 -9.60 28.68 1.12
CA GLY A 6 -8.57 28.95 2.14
C GLY A 6 -7.99 27.69 2.79
N ASP A 7 -7.04 27.92 3.68
CA ASP A 7 -6.36 26.86 4.42
C ASP A 7 -7.21 26.30 5.57
N PRO A 8 -6.94 25.07 6.07
CA PRO A 8 -7.60 24.53 7.25
C PRO A 8 -7.45 25.46 8.45
N ILE A 9 -8.56 25.80 9.11
CA ILE A 9 -8.57 26.64 10.33
C ILE A 9 -8.09 25.83 11.53
N LEU A 10 -8.32 24.50 11.51
CA LEU A 10 -7.96 23.57 12.59
C LEU A 10 -7.58 22.21 11.98
N VAL A 11 -6.47 21.66 12.46
CA VAL A 11 -6.07 20.29 12.23
C VAL A 11 -6.15 19.54 13.55
N SER A 12 -6.81 18.37 13.56
CA SER A 12 -6.96 17.53 14.76
C SER A 12 -6.28 16.18 14.54
N GLU A 13 -5.48 15.77 15.52
CA GLU A 13 -4.80 14.48 15.52
C GLU A 13 -5.20 13.64 16.73
N GLY A 14 -5.39 12.34 16.52
CA GLY A 14 -5.57 11.37 17.60
C GLY A 14 -4.22 10.95 18.19
N VAL A 15 -4.07 11.01 19.52
CA VAL A 15 -2.85 10.57 20.19
C VAL A 15 -3.16 9.48 21.23
N LEU A 16 -2.21 8.54 21.39
CA LEU A 16 -2.23 7.58 22.48
C LEU A 16 -1.53 8.20 23.69
N ILE A 17 -2.21 8.22 24.83
CA ILE A 17 -1.65 8.72 26.09
C ILE A 17 -1.51 7.58 27.09
N ARG A 18 -0.50 7.69 27.98
CA ARG A 18 -0.31 6.84 29.15
C ARG A 18 0.12 7.70 30.34
N ARG A 19 0.05 7.16 31.52
CA ARG A 19 0.64 7.81 32.67
C ARG A 19 2.17 7.88 32.51
N ALA A 20 2.75 9.01 32.88
CA ALA A 20 4.19 9.26 32.73
C ALA A 20 5.05 8.32 33.57
N ASP A 21 4.54 7.94 34.77
CA ASP A 21 5.19 7.08 35.75
C ASP A 21 5.10 5.56 35.41
N VAL A 22 4.37 5.18 34.37
CA VAL A 22 4.25 3.79 33.94
C VAL A 22 5.21 3.54 32.77
N ALA A 23 6.13 2.59 32.93
CA ALA A 23 7.04 2.17 31.89
C ALA A 23 6.26 1.53 30.71
N GLU A 24 6.79 1.67 29.50
CA GLU A 24 6.29 0.92 28.36
C GLU A 24 6.69 -0.55 28.53
N ASP A 25 5.71 -1.36 28.93
CA ASP A 25 5.89 -2.81 29.03
C ASP A 25 5.66 -3.49 27.66
N ASN A 26 5.92 -4.80 27.61
CA ASN A 26 5.72 -5.59 26.38
C ASN A 26 4.25 -5.55 25.88
N GLY A 27 3.27 -5.44 26.78
CA GLY A 27 1.84 -5.38 26.43
C GLY A 27 1.48 -4.07 25.72
N LEU A 28 1.92 -2.92 26.26
CA LEU A 28 1.73 -1.61 25.63
C LEU A 28 2.45 -1.50 24.30
N GLY A 29 3.68 -2.01 24.22
CA GLY A 29 4.44 -2.06 22.97
C GLY A 29 3.74 -2.88 21.90
N VAL A 30 3.16 -4.03 22.25
CA VAL A 30 2.37 -4.86 21.33
C VAL A 30 1.10 -4.13 20.89
N LEU A 31 0.36 -3.51 21.80
CA LEU A 31 -0.85 -2.74 21.47
C LEU A 31 -0.53 -1.60 20.49
N ARG A 32 0.51 -0.81 20.79
CA ARG A 32 0.95 0.29 19.92
C ARG A 32 1.27 -0.21 18.52
N ARG A 33 2.06 -1.27 18.38
CA ARG A 33 2.39 -1.86 17.07
C ARG A 33 1.15 -2.35 16.32
N ARG A 34 0.17 -2.94 17.02
CA ARG A 34 -1.08 -3.39 16.41
C ARG A 34 -1.90 -2.23 15.87
N LEU A 35 -2.06 -1.16 16.66
CA LEU A 35 -2.79 0.04 16.24
C LEU A 35 -2.11 0.74 15.06
N LEU A 36 -0.79 0.96 15.15
CA LEU A 36 -0.03 1.53 14.05
C LEU A 36 -0.14 0.68 12.77
N GLY A 37 -0.09 -0.66 12.91
CA GLY A 37 -0.23 -1.54 11.76
C GLY A 37 -1.60 -1.47 11.08
N VAL A 38 -2.67 -1.14 11.80
CA VAL A 38 -3.99 -0.87 11.19
C VAL A 38 -4.03 0.49 10.53
N VAL A 39 -3.47 1.52 11.19
CA VAL A 39 -3.41 2.88 10.62
C VAL A 39 -2.58 2.88 9.34
N THR A 40 -1.36 2.33 9.37
CA THR A 40 -0.48 2.25 8.21
C THR A 40 -1.11 1.45 7.06
N ALA A 41 -1.83 0.35 7.37
CA ALA A 41 -2.51 -0.46 6.36
C ALA A 41 -3.59 0.32 5.58
N ARG A 42 -4.11 1.42 6.14
CA ARG A 42 -5.09 2.28 5.44
C ARG A 42 -4.48 3.13 4.33
N ASP A 43 -3.18 3.39 4.42
CA ASP A 43 -2.46 4.22 3.45
C ASP A 43 -1.98 3.41 2.24
N TYR A 44 -2.11 2.08 2.30
CA TYR A 44 -1.63 1.17 1.26
C TYR A 44 -2.71 0.20 0.79
N VAL A 45 -2.45 -0.37 -0.37
CA VAL A 45 -3.21 -1.49 -0.95
C VAL A 45 -2.23 -2.53 -1.50
N MET A 46 -2.69 -3.77 -1.61
CA MET A 46 -1.98 -4.78 -2.36
C MET A 46 -2.47 -4.76 -3.79
N LEU A 47 -1.57 -4.62 -4.73
CA LEU A 47 -1.80 -4.65 -6.16
C LEU A 47 -1.25 -5.95 -6.71
N ASP A 48 -2.10 -6.71 -7.38
CA ASP A 48 -1.76 -7.94 -8.10
C ASP A 48 -2.07 -7.73 -9.58
N TYR A 49 -1.19 -8.17 -10.47
CA TYR A 49 -1.43 -8.12 -11.91
C TYR A 49 -0.53 -9.09 -12.66
N ASP A 50 -0.92 -9.45 -13.89
CA ASP A 50 -0.13 -10.22 -14.81
C ASP A 50 0.52 -9.28 -15.85
N CYS A 51 1.79 -9.49 -16.13
CA CYS A 51 2.60 -8.66 -16.99
C CYS A 51 3.35 -9.53 -18.02
N PRO A 52 3.44 -9.12 -19.29
CA PRO A 52 4.37 -9.75 -20.22
C PRO A 52 5.78 -9.77 -19.67
N ALA A 53 6.47 -10.91 -19.79
CA ALA A 53 7.80 -11.11 -19.18
C ALA A 53 8.83 -10.06 -19.63
N GLU A 54 8.74 -9.58 -20.86
CA GLU A 54 9.59 -8.52 -21.43
C GLU A 54 9.35 -7.12 -20.83
N LEU A 55 8.18 -6.89 -20.22
CA LEU A 55 7.81 -5.61 -19.63
C LEU A 55 7.94 -5.58 -18.10
N VAL A 56 8.34 -6.68 -17.46
CA VAL A 56 8.42 -6.82 -15.99
C VAL A 56 9.28 -5.72 -15.35
N GLU A 57 10.42 -5.40 -15.91
CA GLU A 57 11.29 -4.35 -15.37
C GLU A 57 10.61 -2.97 -15.38
N GLN A 58 9.86 -2.68 -16.44
CA GLN A 58 9.10 -1.43 -16.54
C GLN A 58 7.94 -1.42 -15.54
N ALA A 59 7.21 -2.53 -15.41
CA ALA A 59 6.15 -2.71 -14.43
C ALA A 59 6.65 -2.51 -12.99
N CYS A 60 7.80 -3.09 -12.65
CA CYS A 60 8.42 -2.94 -11.34
C CYS A 60 8.85 -1.49 -11.04
N ARG A 61 9.17 -0.67 -12.06
CA ARG A 61 9.43 0.76 -11.84
C ARG A 61 8.15 1.53 -11.48
N ILE A 62 7.00 1.13 -12.02
CA ILE A 62 5.69 1.73 -11.70
C ILE A 62 5.24 1.29 -10.29
N THR A 63 5.49 0.04 -9.93
CA THR A 63 5.09 -0.57 -8.65
C THR A 63 6.30 -1.16 -7.90
N PRO A 64 7.20 -0.32 -7.37
CA PRO A 64 8.42 -0.81 -6.72
C PRO A 64 8.16 -1.56 -5.41
N GLY A 65 6.93 -1.52 -4.89
CA GLY A 65 6.60 -2.07 -3.57
C GLY A 65 7.22 -1.25 -2.44
N LEU A 66 7.28 -1.82 -1.24
CA LEU A 66 7.99 -1.20 -0.11
C LEU A 66 9.49 -1.49 -0.14
N GLU A 67 9.88 -2.73 -0.38
CA GLU A 67 11.26 -3.16 -0.56
C GLU A 67 11.49 -3.62 -2.00
N SER A 68 10.66 -4.53 -2.47
CA SER A 68 10.61 -4.96 -3.87
C SER A 68 9.27 -5.68 -4.16
N PRO A 69 8.81 -5.71 -5.43
CA PRO A 69 7.66 -6.50 -5.81
C PRO A 69 7.98 -8.01 -5.76
N THR A 70 6.97 -8.82 -5.48
CA THR A 70 7.05 -10.27 -5.65
C THR A 70 6.76 -10.62 -7.09
N LEU A 71 7.62 -11.46 -7.69
CA LEU A 71 7.46 -11.98 -9.05
C LEU A 71 7.22 -13.49 -9.00
N ALA A 72 6.22 -13.97 -9.73
CA ALA A 72 5.95 -15.39 -9.86
C ALA A 72 5.71 -15.76 -11.34
N PRO A 73 6.43 -16.74 -11.90
CA PRO A 73 6.19 -17.18 -13.26
C PRO A 73 4.80 -17.80 -13.38
N LEU A 74 4.09 -17.49 -14.45
CA LEU A 74 2.84 -18.17 -14.80
C LEU A 74 3.11 -19.46 -15.58
N GLN A 75 2.07 -20.28 -15.75
CA GLN A 75 2.17 -21.48 -16.58
C GLN A 75 2.57 -21.14 -18.02
N ASP A 76 2.04 -20.06 -18.57
CA ASP A 76 2.55 -19.46 -19.79
C ASP A 76 3.79 -18.61 -19.44
N SER A 77 4.96 -19.08 -19.85
CA SER A 77 6.25 -18.43 -19.57
C SER A 77 6.41 -17.03 -20.22
N ALA A 78 5.50 -16.66 -21.13
CA ALA A 78 5.46 -15.30 -21.69
C ALA A 78 4.90 -14.27 -20.68
N TRP A 79 4.34 -14.71 -19.56
CA TRP A 79 3.70 -13.87 -18.55
C TRP A 79 4.26 -14.12 -17.15
N VAL A 80 4.26 -13.07 -16.35
CA VAL A 80 4.71 -13.07 -14.94
C VAL A 80 3.65 -12.39 -14.09
N ALA A 81 3.23 -13.05 -13.01
CA ALA A 81 2.41 -12.43 -11.98
C ALA A 81 3.29 -11.53 -11.11
N VAL A 82 2.83 -10.31 -10.86
CA VAL A 82 3.50 -9.31 -10.04
C VAL A 82 2.57 -8.95 -8.88
N ARG A 83 3.13 -8.93 -7.67
CA ARG A 83 2.45 -8.47 -6.47
C ARG A 83 3.27 -7.39 -5.79
N ALA A 84 2.66 -6.25 -5.53
CA ALA A 84 3.33 -5.13 -4.87
C ALA A 84 2.39 -4.41 -3.88
N MET A 85 2.94 -3.97 -2.77
CA MET A 85 2.26 -3.06 -1.86
C MET A 85 2.50 -1.63 -2.35
N VAL A 86 1.41 -0.91 -2.67
CA VAL A 86 1.49 0.45 -3.24
C VAL A 86 0.67 1.43 -2.41
N PRO A 87 1.02 2.73 -2.42
CA PRO A 87 0.20 3.75 -1.76
C PRO A 87 -1.24 3.74 -2.31
N ARG A 88 -2.22 3.81 -1.41
CA ARG A 88 -3.64 3.91 -1.78
C ARG A 88 -3.92 5.16 -2.61
N ALA A 89 -3.29 6.27 -2.24
CA ALA A 89 -3.38 7.51 -3.01
C ALA A 89 -2.77 7.30 -4.40
N GLY A 90 -3.57 7.56 -5.44
CA GLY A 90 -3.12 7.41 -6.83
C GLY A 90 -3.18 5.98 -7.40
N THR A 91 -3.74 5.00 -6.67
CA THR A 91 -3.85 3.61 -7.16
C THR A 91 -4.52 3.51 -8.54
N ASN A 92 -5.61 4.26 -8.79
CA ASN A 92 -6.28 4.23 -10.09
C ASN A 92 -5.33 4.65 -11.22
N ARG A 93 -4.54 5.70 -11.03
CA ARG A 93 -3.55 6.14 -12.02
C ARG A 93 -2.50 5.05 -12.29
N VAL A 94 -2.04 4.37 -11.24
CA VAL A 94 -1.10 3.26 -11.36
C VAL A 94 -1.71 2.10 -12.15
N MET A 95 -3.00 1.77 -11.89
CA MET A 95 -3.71 0.72 -12.64
C MET A 95 -3.86 1.07 -14.11
N ASP A 96 -4.20 2.33 -14.42
CA ASP A 96 -4.32 2.81 -15.81
C ASP A 96 -2.97 2.72 -16.53
N GLU A 97 -1.89 3.18 -15.90
CA GLU A 97 -0.54 3.13 -16.44
C GLU A 97 -0.07 1.69 -16.71
N LEU A 98 -0.34 0.76 -15.77
CA LEU A 98 -0.06 -0.66 -15.96
C LEU A 98 -0.88 -1.26 -17.10
N TYR A 99 -2.16 -0.92 -17.19
CA TYR A 99 -3.04 -1.42 -18.26
C TYR A 99 -2.57 -0.94 -19.64
N ASP A 100 -2.22 0.34 -19.76
CA ASP A 100 -1.76 0.95 -21.01
C ASP A 100 -0.43 0.35 -21.48
N MET A 101 0.46 -0.03 -20.56
CA MET A 101 1.71 -0.71 -20.90
C MET A 101 1.53 -2.18 -21.29
N GLY A 102 0.35 -2.78 -21.07
CA GLY A 102 0.06 -4.16 -21.46
C GLY A 102 -0.19 -5.14 -20.31
N ALA A 103 -0.12 -4.72 -19.06
CA ALA A 103 -0.51 -5.56 -17.93
C ALA A 103 -2.01 -5.90 -17.97
N ARG A 104 -2.37 -7.05 -17.42
CA ARG A 104 -3.75 -7.56 -17.38
C ARG A 104 -4.05 -8.16 -16.01
N GLY A 105 -5.33 -8.47 -15.76
CA GLY A 105 -5.74 -9.06 -14.49
C GLY A 105 -5.44 -8.18 -13.27
N ILE A 106 -5.46 -6.86 -13.42
CA ILE A 106 -5.05 -5.92 -12.37
C ILE A 106 -6.10 -5.89 -11.27
N LEU A 107 -5.70 -6.30 -10.07
CA LEU A 107 -6.55 -6.43 -8.88
C LEU A 107 -6.02 -5.58 -7.75
N VAL A 108 -6.93 -4.94 -7.01
CA VAL A 108 -6.61 -4.19 -5.79
C VAL A 108 -7.23 -4.87 -4.58
N THR A 109 -6.41 -5.22 -3.61
CA THR A 109 -6.86 -5.82 -2.34
C THR A 109 -6.56 -4.89 -1.18
N HIS A 110 -7.57 -4.68 -0.32
CA HIS A 110 -7.41 -3.89 0.90
C HIS A 110 -6.62 -4.65 1.96
N ILE A 111 -5.67 -3.97 2.58
CA ILE A 111 -4.86 -4.51 3.67
C ILE A 111 -5.58 -4.21 4.99
N ALA A 112 -5.92 -5.25 5.74
CA ALA A 112 -6.60 -5.08 7.03
C ALA A 112 -5.62 -4.64 8.14
N ALA A 113 -4.39 -5.14 8.12
CA ALA A 113 -3.32 -4.77 9.05
C ALA A 113 -1.97 -5.19 8.47
N CYS A 114 -0.92 -4.44 8.80
CA CYS A 114 0.46 -4.77 8.43
C CYS A 114 1.41 -4.59 9.62
N ARG A 115 2.63 -5.01 9.45
CA ARG A 115 3.78 -4.68 10.30
C ARG A 115 4.91 -4.26 9.36
N LEU A 116 5.32 -3.01 9.50
CA LEU A 116 6.40 -2.39 8.72
C LEU A 116 7.50 -1.93 9.68
#